data_7602ec086484b95b68896737b065aaf6
#
_entry.id   7602ec086484b95b68896737b065aaf6
#
_cell.length_a   1.000
_cell.length_b   1.000
_cell.length_c   1.000
_cell.angle_alpha   90.00
_cell.angle_beta   90.00
_cell.angle_gamma   90.00
#
_symmetry.space_group_name_H-M   'P 1'
#
loop_
_entity.id
_entity.type
_entity.pdbx_description
1 polymer ?
#
loop_
_entity_poly.entity_id
_entity_poly.type
_entity_poly.pdbx_seq_one_letter_code
_entity_poly.pdbx_strand_id
1 'polypeptide(L)'
;NTRLPLKIKRGMSIAFIGNTLLDRSQDFGYLETLLHQAHPSHDLTIRNLAWSADALGLQPRPANFADTDQHLVFVKADIIFTAFGFNESFAGPSGLAKFRGDLANYIAATKAKAFNGKTGPRLVLLSPIANENVEGVNAAVNNTNIRLYTEAMRDVAAAQRVGFVD
;
A
#
# COMPACT_ATOMS: atom_id res chain seq x y z
N ASN A 1 0.78 -7.86 -14.63
CA ASN A 1 -0.17 -6.74 -14.77
C ASN A 1 -1.36 -6.95 -13.85
N THR A 2 -1.66 -5.96 -13.03
CA THR A 2 -2.86 -5.95 -12.17
C THR A 2 -3.96 -5.16 -12.87
N ARG A 3 -5.11 -5.80 -13.07
CA ARG A 3 -6.32 -5.16 -13.63
C ARG A 3 -7.39 -5.07 -12.56
N LEU A 4 -8.13 -3.97 -12.53
CA LEU A 4 -9.31 -3.79 -11.69
C LEU A 4 -10.58 -4.03 -12.53
N PRO A 5 -11.65 -4.61 -11.96
CA PRO A 5 -11.70 -5.18 -10.61
C PRO A 5 -10.77 -6.42 -10.46
N LEU A 6 -10.23 -6.59 -9.25
CA LEU A 6 -9.36 -7.72 -8.94
C LEU A 6 -10.11 -9.04 -9.05
N LYS A 7 -9.51 -10.00 -9.76
CA LYS A 7 -9.98 -11.39 -9.72
C LYS A 7 -9.31 -12.12 -8.56
N ILE A 8 -9.99 -12.21 -7.43
CA ILE A 8 -9.55 -12.95 -6.25
C ILE A 8 -9.97 -14.41 -6.43
N LYS A 9 -9.06 -15.35 -6.11
CA LYS A 9 -9.31 -16.79 -6.22
C LYS A 9 -9.22 -17.43 -4.84
N ARG A 10 -9.80 -18.60 -4.72
CA ARG A 10 -9.75 -19.42 -3.50
C ARG A 10 -8.30 -19.69 -3.07
N GLY A 11 -8.05 -19.58 -1.77
CA GLY A 11 -6.76 -19.86 -1.15
C GLY A 11 -5.70 -18.77 -1.36
N MET A 12 -6.06 -17.62 -1.91
CA MET A 12 -5.11 -16.51 -2.06
C MET A 12 -4.79 -15.84 -0.75
N SER A 13 -3.54 -15.40 -0.64
CA SER A 13 -3.02 -14.59 0.46
C SER A 13 -2.93 -13.13 0.05
N ILE A 14 -3.51 -12.26 0.86
CA ILE A 14 -3.57 -10.81 0.69
C ILE A 14 -2.79 -10.15 1.82
N ALA A 15 -1.84 -9.30 1.48
CA ALA A 15 -1.09 -8.50 2.45
C ALA A 15 -1.41 -7.01 2.31
N PHE A 16 -1.50 -6.31 3.44
CA PHE A 16 -1.58 -4.85 3.50
C PHE A 16 -0.24 -4.31 3.96
N ILE A 17 0.32 -3.35 3.22
CA ILE A 17 1.59 -2.68 3.51
C ILE A 17 1.38 -1.18 3.43
N GLY A 18 2.00 -0.43 4.30
CA GLY A 18 1.95 1.02 4.25
C GLY A 18 1.99 1.64 5.64
N ASN A 19 1.46 2.83 5.70
CA ASN A 19 1.50 3.67 6.89
C ASN A 19 0.25 3.53 7.78
N THR A 20 0.03 4.55 8.60
CA THR A 20 -1.02 4.63 9.62
C THR A 20 -2.42 4.32 9.10
N LEU A 21 -2.75 4.63 7.84
CA LEU A 21 -4.08 4.33 7.28
C LEU A 21 -4.39 2.83 7.38
N LEU A 22 -3.48 2.00 6.87
CA LEU A 22 -3.68 0.55 6.91
C LEU A 22 -3.36 -0.04 8.28
N ASP A 23 -2.35 0.47 8.99
CA ASP A 23 -2.03 0.02 10.34
C ASP A 23 -3.26 0.13 11.26
N ARG A 24 -3.91 1.29 11.29
CA ARG A 24 -5.10 1.50 12.11
C ARG A 24 -6.36 0.79 11.60
N SER A 25 -6.41 0.41 10.33
CA SER A 25 -7.56 -0.32 9.80
C SER A 25 -7.79 -1.68 10.50
N GLN A 26 -6.73 -2.26 11.08
CA GLN A 26 -6.84 -3.51 11.84
C GLN A 26 -7.63 -3.36 13.14
N ASP A 27 -7.65 -2.17 13.74
CA ASP A 27 -8.38 -1.93 15.00
C ASP A 27 -9.90 -2.08 14.82
N PHE A 28 -10.39 -1.91 13.59
CA PHE A 28 -11.80 -1.97 13.25
C PHE A 28 -12.19 -3.20 12.43
N GLY A 29 -11.24 -3.79 11.69
CA GLY A 29 -11.44 -4.99 10.88
C GLY A 29 -12.42 -4.85 9.70
N TYR A 30 -12.90 -3.64 9.36
CA TYR A 30 -13.93 -3.46 8.32
C TYR A 30 -13.49 -3.94 6.96
N LEU A 31 -12.28 -3.54 6.52
CA LEU A 31 -11.77 -3.91 5.20
C LEU A 31 -11.62 -5.42 5.05
N GLU A 32 -11.07 -6.08 6.06
CA GLU A 32 -10.91 -7.53 6.10
C GLU A 32 -12.27 -8.23 6.09
N THR A 33 -13.21 -7.77 6.92
CA THR A 33 -14.58 -8.30 6.99
C THR A 33 -15.28 -8.20 5.63
N LEU A 34 -15.20 -7.05 4.96
CA LEU A 34 -15.80 -6.85 3.64
C LEU A 34 -15.19 -7.76 2.58
N LEU A 35 -13.88 -7.98 2.61
CA LEU A 35 -13.21 -8.91 1.70
C LEU A 35 -13.69 -10.36 1.92
N HIS A 36 -13.78 -10.82 3.16
CA HIS A 36 -14.32 -12.15 3.47
C HIS A 36 -15.80 -12.27 3.11
N GLN A 37 -16.60 -11.23 3.38
CA GLN A 37 -18.01 -11.22 3.04
C GLN A 37 -18.26 -11.23 1.53
N ALA A 38 -17.44 -10.53 0.75
CA ALA A 38 -17.52 -10.55 -0.71
C ALA A 38 -17.06 -11.89 -1.32
N HIS A 39 -16.25 -12.66 -0.58
CA HIS A 39 -15.65 -13.91 -1.05
C HIS A 39 -15.77 -15.05 -0.01
N PRO A 40 -16.98 -15.40 0.44
CA PRO A 40 -17.17 -16.29 1.61
C PRO A 40 -16.66 -17.72 1.39
N SER A 41 -16.56 -18.18 0.14
CA SER A 41 -16.07 -19.52 -0.20
C SER A 41 -14.61 -19.56 -0.64
N HIS A 42 -13.90 -18.43 -0.56
CA HIS A 42 -12.55 -18.34 -1.15
C HIS A 42 -11.43 -18.74 -0.20
N ASP A 43 -11.72 -18.91 1.09
CA ASP A 43 -10.70 -19.32 2.08
C ASP A 43 -9.45 -18.41 1.99
N LEU A 44 -9.69 -17.10 2.11
CA LEU A 44 -8.63 -16.09 1.98
C LEU A 44 -7.80 -16.00 3.25
N THR A 45 -6.50 -15.83 3.09
CA THR A 45 -5.62 -15.38 4.18
C THR A 45 -5.37 -13.89 4.02
N ILE A 46 -5.69 -13.10 5.04
CA ILE A 46 -5.43 -11.66 5.05
C ILE A 46 -4.45 -11.35 6.18
N ARG A 47 -3.42 -10.55 5.88
CA ARG A 47 -2.43 -10.12 6.87
C ARG A 47 -2.14 -8.64 6.71
N ASN A 48 -2.34 -7.91 7.79
CA ASN A 48 -1.93 -6.52 7.89
C ASN A 48 -0.47 -6.46 8.37
N LEU A 49 0.40 -5.96 7.51
CA LEU A 49 1.84 -5.76 7.74
C LEU A 49 2.21 -4.27 7.75
N ALA A 50 1.21 -3.39 7.73
CA ALA A 50 1.43 -1.96 7.79
C ALA A 50 1.89 -1.52 9.18
N TRP A 51 2.72 -0.47 9.23
CA TRP A 51 3.16 0.16 10.47
C TRP A 51 2.97 1.66 10.38
N SER A 52 2.47 2.24 11.47
CA SER A 52 2.32 3.69 11.56
C SER A 52 3.63 4.40 11.26
N ALA A 53 3.54 5.49 10.50
CA ALA A 53 4.65 6.33 10.05
C ALA A 53 5.61 5.70 9.02
N ASP A 54 5.39 4.48 8.54
CA ASP A 54 6.18 3.94 7.43
C ASP A 54 6.09 4.82 6.19
N ALA A 55 7.20 4.96 5.48
CA ALA A 55 7.33 5.60 4.18
C ALA A 55 8.06 4.67 3.20
N LEU A 56 7.98 4.95 1.90
CA LEU A 56 8.60 4.11 0.85
C LEU A 56 10.07 3.80 1.09
N GLY A 57 10.84 4.80 1.52
CA GLY A 57 12.28 4.66 1.77
C GLY A 57 12.67 4.51 3.24
N LEU A 58 11.70 4.42 4.14
CA LEU A 58 11.95 4.40 5.58
C LEU A 58 10.91 3.54 6.30
N GLN A 59 11.30 2.32 6.61
CA GLN A 59 10.49 1.34 7.34
C GLN A 59 11.29 0.81 8.53
N PRO A 60 11.45 1.60 9.61
CA PRO A 60 12.25 1.21 10.75
C PRO A 60 11.61 0.03 11.47
N ARG A 61 12.45 -0.93 11.85
CA ARG A 61 12.03 -2.10 12.64
C ARG A 61 12.99 -2.28 13.82
N PRO A 62 12.54 -2.84 14.93
CA PRO A 62 13.44 -3.21 16.03
C PRO A 62 14.55 -4.16 15.58
N ALA A 63 15.65 -4.15 16.31
CA ALA A 63 16.75 -5.09 16.05
C ALA A 63 16.23 -6.54 16.09
N ASN A 64 16.66 -7.35 15.15
CA ASN A 64 16.25 -8.76 14.99
C ASN A 64 14.79 -8.98 14.65
N PHE A 65 14.05 -7.94 14.27
CA PHE A 65 12.69 -8.08 13.73
C PHE A 65 12.78 -8.42 12.23
N ALA A 66 11.87 -9.27 11.76
CA ALA A 66 11.81 -9.61 10.34
C ALA A 66 11.46 -8.38 9.49
N ASP A 67 12.10 -8.26 8.33
CA ASP A 67 11.73 -7.21 7.36
C ASP A 67 10.42 -7.52 6.62
N THR A 68 9.95 -6.54 5.84
CA THR A 68 8.70 -6.66 5.10
C THR A 68 8.73 -7.81 4.09
N ASP A 69 9.86 -8.04 3.42
CA ASP A 69 9.99 -9.13 2.45
C ASP A 69 9.93 -10.51 3.12
N GLN A 70 10.57 -10.66 4.26
CA GLN A 70 10.51 -11.90 5.05
C GLN A 70 9.08 -12.22 5.48
N HIS A 71 8.33 -11.20 5.92
CA HIS A 71 6.91 -11.37 6.25
C HIS A 71 6.08 -11.73 5.01
N LEU A 72 6.31 -11.09 3.86
CA LEU A 72 5.60 -11.40 2.62
C LEU A 72 5.86 -12.84 2.13
N VAL A 73 7.09 -13.33 2.27
CA VAL A 73 7.45 -14.73 1.99
C VAL A 73 6.73 -15.67 2.97
N PHE A 74 6.72 -15.33 4.25
CA PHE A 74 6.07 -16.16 5.28
C PHE A 74 4.57 -16.32 5.02
N VAL A 75 3.88 -15.22 4.66
CA VAL A 75 2.45 -15.25 4.35
C VAL A 75 2.14 -15.68 2.92
N LYS A 76 3.15 -15.91 2.08
CA LYS A 76 3.02 -16.31 0.67
C LYS A 76 2.13 -15.35 -0.13
N ALA A 77 2.39 -14.05 -0.04
CA ALA A 77 1.54 -13.02 -0.58
C ALA A 77 1.32 -13.14 -2.10
N ASP A 78 0.06 -13.24 -2.52
CA ASP A 78 -0.41 -13.24 -3.91
C ASP A 78 -0.83 -11.84 -4.37
N ILE A 79 -1.40 -11.06 -3.44
CA ILE A 79 -1.90 -9.70 -3.66
C ILE A 79 -1.36 -8.81 -2.54
N ILE A 80 -0.87 -7.64 -2.91
CA ILE A 80 -0.39 -6.65 -1.95
C ILE A 80 -1.14 -5.34 -2.21
N PHE A 81 -1.86 -4.86 -1.19
CA PHE A 81 -2.35 -3.50 -1.14
C PHE A 81 -1.33 -2.63 -0.45
N THR A 82 -1.03 -1.48 -1.03
CA THR A 82 0.03 -0.60 -0.56
C THR A 82 -0.49 0.83 -0.40
N ALA A 83 -0.35 1.42 0.79
CA ALA A 83 -0.78 2.78 1.11
C ALA A 83 0.41 3.62 1.57
N PHE A 84 1.06 4.29 0.62
CA PHE A 84 2.10 5.30 0.83
C PHE A 84 1.68 6.64 0.22
N GLY A 85 2.52 7.64 0.30
CA GLY A 85 2.28 8.96 -0.29
C GLY A 85 1.80 10.01 0.72
N PHE A 86 1.22 9.61 1.85
CA PHE A 86 0.79 10.56 2.87
C PHE A 86 1.99 11.24 3.54
N ASN A 87 2.91 10.47 4.11
CA ASN A 87 4.09 11.00 4.78
C ASN A 87 5.00 11.74 3.80
N GLU A 88 5.16 11.20 2.60
CA GLU A 88 5.98 11.79 1.54
C GLU A 88 5.41 13.13 1.06
N SER A 89 4.09 13.32 1.12
CA SER A 89 3.44 14.57 0.67
C SER A 89 3.82 15.80 1.47
N PHE A 90 4.32 15.65 2.70
CA PHE A 90 4.82 16.76 3.50
C PHE A 90 6.07 17.44 2.91
N ALA A 91 6.79 16.76 2.01
CA ALA A 91 7.88 17.39 1.24
C ALA A 91 7.37 18.36 0.15
N GLY A 92 6.04 18.45 -0.04
CA GLY A 92 5.43 19.36 -1.00
C GLY A 92 5.84 19.09 -2.45
N PRO A 93 5.70 20.09 -3.35
CA PRO A 93 6.04 19.94 -4.76
C PRO A 93 7.51 19.56 -5.01
N SER A 94 8.42 19.99 -4.15
CA SER A 94 9.85 19.70 -4.30
C SER A 94 10.21 18.22 -4.14
N GLY A 95 9.44 17.48 -3.34
CA GLY A 95 9.64 16.04 -3.13
C GLY A 95 9.02 15.14 -4.21
N LEU A 96 8.19 15.69 -5.09
CA LEU A 96 7.36 14.93 -6.01
C LEU A 96 8.16 14.06 -7.00
N ALA A 97 9.23 14.61 -7.57
CA ALA A 97 10.08 13.87 -8.52
C ALA A 97 10.75 12.67 -7.86
N LYS A 98 11.29 12.86 -6.66
CA LYS A 98 11.88 11.78 -5.87
C LYS A 98 10.84 10.72 -5.54
N PHE A 99 9.67 11.12 -5.06
CA PHE A 99 8.57 10.19 -4.74
C PHE A 99 8.16 9.32 -5.93
N ARG A 100 8.01 9.93 -7.14
CA ARG A 100 7.70 9.18 -8.38
C ARG A 100 8.75 8.11 -8.67
N GLY A 101 10.03 8.45 -8.53
CA GLY A 101 11.14 7.52 -8.73
C GLY A 101 11.14 6.38 -7.70
N ASP A 102 11.02 6.72 -6.43
CA ASP A 102 10.99 5.75 -5.34
C ASP A 102 9.81 4.79 -5.46
N LEU A 103 8.62 5.31 -5.79
CA LEU A 103 7.42 4.50 -5.99
C LEU A 103 7.57 3.54 -7.18
N ALA A 104 8.12 4.03 -8.30
CA ALA A 104 8.38 3.20 -9.48
C ALA A 104 9.36 2.06 -9.16
N ASN A 105 10.44 2.38 -8.44
CA ASN A 105 11.44 1.41 -8.00
C ASN A 105 10.84 0.37 -7.03
N TYR A 106 10.05 0.82 -6.07
CA TYR A 106 9.34 -0.06 -5.13
C TYR A 106 8.43 -1.05 -5.87
N ILE A 107 7.63 -0.56 -6.81
CA ILE A 107 6.73 -1.40 -7.60
C ILE A 107 7.52 -2.43 -8.41
N ALA A 108 8.58 -1.99 -9.10
CA ALA A 108 9.41 -2.87 -9.94
C ALA A 108 10.08 -3.96 -9.09
N ALA A 109 10.69 -3.59 -7.98
CA ALA A 109 11.36 -4.50 -7.06
C ALA A 109 10.38 -5.52 -6.45
N THR A 110 9.19 -5.07 -6.03
CA THR A 110 8.17 -5.94 -5.43
C THR A 110 7.60 -6.92 -6.45
N LYS A 111 7.30 -6.47 -7.68
CA LYS A 111 6.78 -7.35 -8.76
C LYS A 111 7.79 -8.41 -9.20
N ALA A 112 9.08 -8.16 -9.05
CA ALA A 112 10.13 -9.11 -9.43
C ALA A 112 10.26 -10.29 -8.44
N LYS A 113 9.68 -10.20 -7.24
CA LYS A 113 9.80 -11.21 -6.20
C LYS A 113 8.60 -12.16 -6.21
N ALA A 114 8.86 -13.46 -6.13
CA ALA A 114 7.82 -14.49 -6.05
C ALA A 114 7.58 -14.88 -4.57
N PHE A 115 6.93 -14.02 -3.80
CA PHE A 115 6.69 -14.27 -2.36
C PHE A 115 5.92 -15.57 -2.08
N ASN A 116 5.02 -15.96 -2.99
CA ASN A 116 4.29 -17.23 -2.94
C ASN A 116 5.09 -18.43 -3.50
N GLY A 117 6.34 -18.23 -3.88
CA GLY A 117 7.21 -19.24 -4.50
C GLY A 117 6.87 -19.60 -5.96
N LYS A 118 5.94 -18.87 -6.60
CA LYS A 118 5.44 -19.19 -7.96
C LYS A 118 5.46 -17.98 -8.89
N THR A 119 4.89 -16.87 -8.48
CA THR A 119 4.69 -15.69 -9.32
C THR A 119 4.89 -14.41 -8.54
N GLY A 120 5.25 -13.33 -9.21
CA GLY A 120 5.22 -12.01 -8.61
C GLY A 120 3.80 -11.61 -8.18
N PRO A 121 3.66 -10.83 -7.10
CA PRO A 121 2.37 -10.44 -6.56
C PRO A 121 1.63 -9.48 -7.48
N ARG A 122 0.32 -9.42 -7.34
CA ARG A 122 -0.50 -8.33 -7.89
C ARG A 122 -0.49 -7.18 -6.90
N LEU A 123 -0.10 -6.01 -7.37
CA LEU A 123 -0.03 -4.79 -6.56
C LEU A 123 -1.24 -3.90 -6.82
N VAL A 124 -1.79 -3.33 -5.75
CA VAL A 124 -2.80 -2.28 -5.78
C VAL A 124 -2.34 -1.15 -4.87
N LEU A 125 -2.17 0.02 -5.45
CA LEU A 125 -1.88 1.23 -4.70
C LEU A 125 -3.19 1.84 -4.20
N LEU A 126 -3.21 2.24 -2.93
CA LEU A 126 -4.29 3.01 -2.33
C LEU A 126 -3.82 4.44 -2.16
N SER A 127 -4.64 5.41 -2.58
CA SER A 127 -4.32 6.83 -2.38
C SER A 127 -4.28 7.19 -0.89
N PRO A 128 -3.50 8.20 -0.49
CA PRO A 128 -3.61 8.77 0.84
C PRO A 128 -4.97 9.43 1.04
N ILE A 129 -5.46 9.41 2.26
CA ILE A 129 -6.68 10.12 2.65
C ILE A 129 -6.40 11.60 2.94
N ALA A 130 -7.44 12.43 2.85
CA ALA A 130 -7.34 13.84 3.18
C ALA A 130 -7.10 14.05 4.69
N ASN A 131 -6.37 15.10 5.03
CA ASN A 131 -6.28 15.59 6.40
C ASN A 131 -7.57 16.28 6.83
N GLU A 132 -7.94 16.04 8.06
CA GLU A 132 -9.00 16.80 8.74
C GLU A 132 -8.46 18.13 9.30
N ASN A 133 -9.34 19.11 9.44
CA ASN A 133 -9.04 20.34 10.13
C ASN A 133 -9.05 20.07 11.65
N VAL A 134 -7.87 20.00 12.23
CA VAL A 134 -7.67 19.91 13.67
C VAL A 134 -6.77 21.07 14.14
N GLU A 135 -6.82 21.40 15.42
CA GLU A 135 -5.99 22.47 15.98
C GLU A 135 -4.50 22.23 15.64
N GLY A 136 -3.83 23.28 15.15
CA GLY A 136 -2.41 23.24 14.77
C GLY A 136 -2.10 22.59 13.41
N VAL A 137 -3.11 22.08 12.67
CA VAL A 137 -2.91 21.48 11.33
C VAL A 137 -3.57 22.33 10.25
N ASN A 138 -2.79 22.79 9.27
CA ASN A 138 -3.32 23.45 8.07
C ASN A 138 -3.72 22.40 7.03
N ALA A 139 -4.91 21.83 7.16
CA ALA A 139 -5.42 20.79 6.28
C ALA A 139 -5.50 21.24 4.81
N ALA A 140 -5.75 22.51 4.52
CA ALA A 140 -5.85 23.01 3.14
C ALA A 140 -4.51 22.87 2.40
N VAL A 141 -3.39 23.23 3.05
CA VAL A 141 -2.05 23.11 2.48
C VAL A 141 -1.68 21.63 2.31
N ASN A 142 -1.87 20.82 3.36
CA ASN A 142 -1.56 19.40 3.32
C ASN A 142 -2.38 18.69 2.23
N ASN A 143 -3.68 18.98 2.12
CA ASN A 143 -4.55 18.37 1.11
C ASN A 143 -4.20 18.78 -0.32
N THR A 144 -3.64 19.97 -0.51
CA THR A 144 -3.10 20.37 -1.81
C THR A 144 -1.90 19.48 -2.19
N ASN A 145 -0.99 19.26 -1.27
CA ASN A 145 0.15 18.36 -1.49
C ASN A 145 -0.31 16.90 -1.68
N ILE A 146 -1.24 16.42 -0.85
CA ILE A 146 -1.80 15.06 -0.96
C ILE A 146 -2.38 14.83 -2.37
N ARG A 147 -3.12 15.79 -2.95
CA ARG A 147 -3.62 15.67 -4.32
C ARG A 147 -2.51 15.50 -5.35
N LEU A 148 -1.41 16.28 -5.25
CA LEU A 148 -0.26 16.15 -6.15
C LEU A 148 0.36 14.75 -6.08
N TYR A 149 0.49 14.20 -4.87
CA TYR A 149 1.05 12.87 -4.67
C TYR A 149 0.08 11.77 -5.10
N THR A 150 -1.21 11.95 -4.91
CA THR A 150 -2.25 11.03 -5.44
C THR A 150 -2.22 10.96 -6.97
N GLU A 151 -2.12 12.10 -7.64
CA GLU A 151 -1.97 12.15 -9.11
C GLU A 151 -0.68 11.46 -9.56
N ALA A 152 0.43 11.71 -8.87
CA ALA A 152 1.69 11.04 -9.13
C ALA A 152 1.59 9.51 -8.97
N MET A 153 0.89 9.04 -7.93
CA MET A 153 0.63 7.61 -7.73
C MET A 153 -0.19 7.01 -8.87
N ARG A 154 -1.23 7.71 -9.31
CA ARG A 154 -2.08 7.29 -10.44
C ARG A 154 -1.26 7.12 -11.73
N ASP A 155 -0.42 8.11 -12.05
CA ASP A 155 0.44 8.08 -13.23
C ASP A 155 1.45 6.93 -13.17
N VAL A 156 2.14 6.77 -12.04
CA VAL A 156 3.11 5.68 -11.84
C VAL A 156 2.42 4.32 -11.89
N ALA A 157 1.24 4.18 -11.28
CA ALA A 157 0.48 2.94 -11.33
C ALA A 157 0.11 2.55 -12.77
N ALA A 158 -0.34 3.52 -13.57
CA ALA A 158 -0.66 3.31 -14.98
C ALA A 158 0.59 2.88 -15.78
N ALA A 159 1.70 3.61 -15.64
CA ALA A 159 2.96 3.30 -16.31
C ALA A 159 3.50 1.91 -15.93
N GLN A 160 3.41 1.54 -14.66
CA GLN A 160 3.87 0.26 -14.13
C GLN A 160 2.84 -0.88 -14.28
N ARG A 161 1.64 -0.58 -14.77
CA ARG A 161 0.52 -1.54 -14.96
C ARG A 161 0.15 -2.27 -13.68
N VAL A 162 0.00 -1.52 -12.60
CA VAL A 162 -0.53 -1.98 -11.30
C VAL A 162 -1.89 -1.35 -11.03
N GLY A 163 -2.65 -1.91 -10.08
CA GLY A 163 -3.93 -1.36 -9.67
C GLY A 163 -3.75 -0.04 -8.93
N PHE A 164 -4.69 0.87 -9.08
CA PHE A 164 -4.79 2.11 -8.29
C PHE A 164 -6.24 2.33 -7.87
N VAL A 165 -6.42 2.66 -6.61
CA VAL A 165 -7.72 3.01 -6.01
C VAL A 165 -7.55 4.34 -5.30
N ASP A 166 -8.39 5.30 -5.65
CA ASP A 166 -8.47 6.63 -5.05
C ASP A 166 -9.58 6.68 -4.02
#